data_1183d6cd11320c8456a99bf2173ea462
#
_entry.id   1183d6cd11320c8456a99bf2173ea462
#
_cell.length_a   1.000
_cell.length_b   1.000
_cell.length_c   1.000
_cell.angle_alpha   90.00
_cell.angle_beta   90.00
_cell.angle_gamma   90.00
#
_symmetry.space_group_name_H-M   'P 1'
#
loop_
_entity.id
_entity.type
_entity.pdbx_description
1 polymer ?
#
loop_
_entity_poly.entity_id
_entity_poly.type
_entity_poly.pdbx_seq_one_letter_code
_entity_poly.pdbx_strand_id
1 'polypeptide(L)'
;MKQVVYTKSARRTLSRLPQNTAQRISQKIREFAADPSSQANNIKALQGSSLIRLRVGDWRVIMDDGVVLEILEIGSRGSIYG
;
A
#
# COMPACT_ATOMS: atom_id res chain seq x y z
N MET A 1 0.83 9.82 -13.92
CA MET A 1 1.06 8.98 -12.72
C MET A 1 0.96 9.83 -11.47
N LYS A 2 0.23 9.34 -10.49
CA LYS A 2 0.04 10.07 -9.24
C LYS A 2 1.30 10.01 -8.38
N GLN A 3 1.63 11.09 -7.72
CA GLN A 3 2.77 11.13 -6.82
C GLN A 3 2.50 10.23 -5.60
N VAL A 4 3.51 9.47 -5.21
CA VAL A 4 3.43 8.55 -4.07
C VAL A 4 4.20 9.14 -2.89
N VAL A 5 3.54 9.23 -1.74
CA VAL A 5 4.13 9.77 -0.52
C VAL A 5 3.99 8.72 0.59
N TYR A 6 5.08 8.47 1.31
CA TYR A 6 5.07 7.50 2.41
C TYR A 6 5.06 8.23 3.75
N THR A 7 4.20 7.78 4.66
CA THR A 7 4.27 8.26 6.04
C THR A 7 5.52 7.71 6.70
N LYS A 8 5.89 8.31 7.83
CA LYS A 8 7.02 7.85 8.61
C LYS A 8 6.84 6.38 9.03
N SER A 9 5.62 6.01 9.42
CA SER A 9 5.29 4.64 9.82
C SER A 9 5.51 3.65 8.67
N ALA A 10 4.99 3.98 7.48
CA ALA A 10 5.13 3.11 6.31
C ALA A 10 6.59 2.98 5.90
N ARG A 11 7.32 4.09 5.91
CA ARG A 11 8.73 4.10 5.55
C ARG A 11 9.55 3.26 6.51
N ARG A 12 9.26 3.36 7.80
CA ARG A 12 9.95 2.58 8.83
C ARG A 12 9.74 1.09 8.60
N THR A 13 8.50 0.68 8.32
CA THR A 13 8.21 -0.72 8.08
C THR A 13 8.96 -1.22 6.85
N LEU A 14 8.94 -0.47 5.74
CA LEU A 14 9.66 -0.87 4.54
C LEU A 14 11.16 -1.07 4.81
N SER A 15 11.75 -0.21 5.63
CA SER A 15 13.18 -0.29 5.92
C SER A 15 13.56 -1.53 6.71
N ARG A 16 12.59 -2.16 7.38
CA ARG A 16 12.81 -3.37 8.19
C ARG A 16 12.57 -4.66 7.45
N LEU A 17 11.98 -4.58 6.25
CA LEU A 17 11.66 -5.76 5.48
C LEU A 17 12.87 -6.24 4.69
N PRO A 18 12.94 -7.55 4.35
CA PRO A 18 13.93 -8.01 3.40
C PRO A 18 13.82 -7.19 2.10
N GLN A 19 14.96 -6.95 1.47
CA GLN A 19 15.02 -6.06 0.32
C GLN A 19 14.07 -6.49 -0.80
N ASN A 20 14.02 -7.78 -1.11
CA ASN A 20 13.14 -8.28 -2.18
C ASN A 20 11.66 -8.07 -1.84
N THR A 21 11.29 -8.22 -0.58
CA THR A 21 9.92 -7.98 -0.14
C THR A 21 9.56 -6.50 -0.25
N ALA A 22 10.45 -5.63 0.23
CA ALA A 22 10.24 -4.19 0.15
C ALA A 22 10.12 -3.72 -1.29
N GLN A 23 10.96 -4.24 -2.18
CA GLN A 23 10.90 -3.90 -3.60
C GLN A 23 9.59 -4.34 -4.23
N ARG A 24 9.12 -5.54 -3.89
CA ARG A 24 7.85 -6.06 -4.41
C ARG A 24 6.68 -5.18 -3.99
N ILE A 25 6.64 -4.79 -2.72
CA ILE A 25 5.59 -3.92 -2.20
C ILE A 25 5.65 -2.56 -2.90
N SER A 26 6.83 -1.95 -2.98
CA SER A 26 7.00 -0.64 -3.62
C SER A 26 6.60 -0.68 -5.09
N GLN A 27 6.95 -1.76 -5.79
CA GLN A 27 6.58 -1.90 -7.19
C GLN A 27 5.07 -1.97 -7.37
N LYS A 28 4.37 -2.73 -6.53
CA LYS A 28 2.91 -2.83 -6.62
C LYS A 28 2.24 -1.50 -6.33
N ILE A 29 2.79 -0.73 -5.40
CA ILE A 29 2.28 0.62 -5.11
C ILE A 29 2.45 1.51 -6.34
N ARG A 30 3.61 1.47 -7.00
CA ARG A 30 3.85 2.26 -8.20
C ARG A 30 2.94 1.84 -9.34
N GLU A 31 2.70 0.55 -9.50
CA GLU A 31 1.78 0.04 -10.52
C GLU A 31 0.37 0.59 -10.29
N PHE A 32 -0.08 0.60 -9.04
CA PHE A 32 -1.37 1.17 -8.70
C PHE A 32 -1.40 2.67 -9.01
N ALA A 33 -0.35 3.41 -8.65
CA ALA A 33 -0.29 4.85 -8.89
C ALA A 33 -0.32 5.19 -10.38
N ALA A 34 0.27 4.34 -11.21
CA ALA A 34 0.30 4.53 -12.66
C ALA A 34 -1.03 4.13 -13.31
N ASP A 35 -1.61 3.03 -12.84
CA ASP A 35 -2.86 2.49 -13.40
C ASP A 35 -3.60 1.71 -12.31
N PRO A 36 -4.53 2.37 -11.60
CA PRO A 36 -5.26 1.70 -10.53
C PRO A 36 -5.97 0.41 -10.96
N SER A 37 -6.43 0.34 -12.20
CA SER A 37 -7.12 -0.85 -12.68
C SER A 37 -6.21 -2.08 -12.75
N SER A 38 -4.89 -1.88 -12.85
CA SER A 38 -3.94 -2.98 -12.90
C SER A 38 -3.94 -3.79 -11.60
N GLN A 39 -4.38 -3.20 -10.50
CA GLN A 39 -4.41 -3.84 -9.18
C GLN A 39 -5.83 -4.06 -8.66
N ALA A 40 -6.84 -4.02 -9.53
CA ALA A 40 -8.25 -4.06 -9.13
C ALA A 40 -8.56 -5.27 -8.24
N ASN A 41 -7.99 -6.44 -8.55
CA ASN A 41 -8.27 -7.66 -7.78
C ASN A 41 -7.60 -7.66 -6.40
N ASN A 42 -6.69 -6.73 -6.15
CA ASN A 42 -5.94 -6.66 -4.90
C ASN A 42 -6.33 -5.46 -4.05
N ILE A 43 -7.30 -4.67 -4.49
CA ILE A 43 -7.73 -3.46 -3.81
C ILE A 43 -9.07 -3.70 -3.14
N LYS A 44 -9.19 -3.23 -1.90
CA LYS A 44 -10.45 -3.25 -1.19
C LYS A 44 -10.67 -1.91 -0.50
N ALA A 45 -11.84 -1.30 -0.72
CA ALA A 45 -12.21 -0.09 -0.01
C ALA A 45 -12.49 -0.42 1.46
N LEU A 46 -11.98 0.42 2.36
CA LEU A 46 -12.22 0.24 3.78
C LEU A 46 -13.51 0.98 4.15
N GLN A 47 -14.41 0.25 4.77
CA GLN A 47 -15.75 0.76 5.05
C GLN A 47 -15.69 1.96 5.99
N GLY A 48 -16.47 2.99 5.67
CA GLY A 48 -16.57 4.17 6.51
C GLY A 48 -15.42 5.15 6.38
N SER A 49 -14.55 4.99 5.37
CA SER A 49 -13.42 5.90 5.18
C SER A 49 -13.08 6.01 3.70
N SER A 50 -12.21 6.98 3.38
CA SER A 50 -11.66 7.14 2.03
C SER A 50 -10.46 6.24 1.80
N LEU A 51 -10.10 5.42 2.78
CA LEU A 51 -8.91 4.59 2.71
C LEU A 51 -9.16 3.34 1.89
N ILE A 52 -8.09 2.84 1.28
CA ILE A 52 -8.11 1.58 0.54
C ILE A 52 -6.98 0.69 1.04
N ARG A 53 -7.15 -0.61 0.82
CA ARG A 53 -6.16 -1.61 1.20
C ARG A 53 -5.68 -2.33 -0.04
N LEU A 54 -4.36 -2.34 -0.25
CA LEU A 54 -3.72 -3.08 -1.32
C LEU A 54 -3.11 -4.35 -0.73
N ARG A 55 -3.44 -5.49 -1.31
CA ARG A 55 -2.83 -6.76 -0.92
C ARG A 55 -1.62 -7.06 -1.79
N VAL A 56 -0.49 -7.37 -1.15
CA VAL A 56 0.73 -7.77 -1.83
C VAL A 56 1.23 -9.05 -1.15
N GLY A 57 0.81 -10.21 -1.67
CA GLY A 57 1.11 -11.48 -1.03
C GLY A 57 0.50 -11.53 0.37
N ASP A 58 1.33 -11.77 1.39
CA ASP A 58 0.89 -11.79 2.78
C ASP A 58 0.92 -10.41 3.43
N TRP A 59 1.21 -9.37 2.64
CA TRP A 59 1.32 -8.01 3.15
C TRP A 59 0.10 -7.20 2.79
N ARG A 60 -0.20 -6.21 3.62
CA ARG A 60 -1.30 -5.28 3.42
C ARG A 60 -0.76 -3.87 3.45
N VAL A 61 -1.19 -3.04 2.51
CA VAL A 61 -0.80 -1.63 2.43
C VAL A 61 -2.05 -0.79 2.56
N ILE A 62 -2.07 0.10 3.53
CA ILE A 62 -3.20 1.04 3.72
C ILE A 62 -2.83 2.35 3.07
N MET A 63 -3.67 2.83 2.17
CA MET A 63 -3.40 4.01 1.36
C MET A 63 -4.58 4.96 1.38
N ASP A 64 -4.29 6.24 1.19
CA ASP A 64 -5.30 7.27 0.94
C ASP A 64 -5.07 7.78 -0.48
N ASP A 65 -6.04 7.51 -1.37
CA ASP A 65 -5.92 7.84 -2.79
C ASP A 65 -6.57 9.19 -3.06
N GLY A 66 -5.86 10.26 -2.75
CA GLY A 66 -6.28 11.62 -2.98
C GLY A 66 -5.52 12.26 -4.14
N VAL A 67 -5.21 13.55 -4.03
CA VAL A 67 -4.39 14.25 -5.01
C VAL A 67 -3.03 13.58 -5.15
N VAL A 68 -2.46 13.16 -4.02
CA VAL A 68 -1.31 12.27 -3.99
C VAL A 68 -1.78 10.93 -3.44
N LEU A 69 -1.02 9.87 -3.73
CA LEU A 69 -1.26 8.57 -3.13
C LEU A 69 -0.41 8.48 -1.87
N GLU A 70 -1.07 8.54 -0.72
CA GLU A 70 -0.37 8.51 0.57
C GLU A 70 -0.38 7.10 1.13
N ILE A 71 0.81 6.57 1.41
CA ILE A 71 0.96 5.23 1.98
C ILE A 71 1.01 5.39 3.49
N LEU A 72 -0.05 4.98 4.16
CA LEU A 72 -0.23 5.22 5.59
C LEU A 72 0.43 4.15 6.44
N GLU A 73 0.21 2.89 6.10
CA GLU A 73 0.76 1.78 6.86
C GLU A 73 1.02 0.58 5.97
N ILE A 74 2.02 -0.21 6.36
CA ILE A 74 2.34 -1.48 5.73
C ILE A 74 2.45 -2.50 6.85
N GLY A 75 1.77 -3.63 6.72
CA GLY A 75 1.83 -4.67 7.73
C GLY A 75 1.53 -6.03 7.16
N SER A 76 1.80 -7.05 7.95
CA SER A 76 1.53 -8.41 7.55
C SER A 76 0.06 -8.74 7.73
N ARG A 77 -0.39 -9.79 7.04
CA ARG A 77 -1.73 -10.33 7.21
C ARG A 77 -1.97 -10.61 8.69
N GLY A 78 -3.08 -10.13 9.21
CA GLY A 78 -3.46 -10.34 10.59
C GLY A 78 -2.95 -9.29 11.57
N SER A 79 -1.98 -8.46 11.19
CA SER A 79 -1.48 -7.39 12.04
C SER A 79 -2.11 -6.04 11.72
N ILE A 80 -2.67 -5.90 10.51
CA ILE A 80 -3.44 -4.73 10.08
C ILE A 80 -4.82 -5.20 9.73
N TYR A 81 -5.82 -4.74 10.42
CA TYR A 81 -7.21 -5.11 10.20
C TYR A 81 -7.42 -6.61 10.20
N GLY A 82 -6.74 -7.26 11.06
CA GLY A 82 -6.65 -8.66 11.33
C GLY A 82 -7.82 -9.57 11.08
#